data_6f5ffd0191f7397f240101fa388f77e5
#
_entry.id   6f5ffd0191f7397f240101fa388f77e5
#
_cell.length_a   1.000
_cell.length_b   1.000
_cell.length_c   1.000
_cell.angle_alpha   90.00
_cell.angle_beta   90.00
_cell.angle_gamma   90.00
#
_symmetry.space_group_name_H-M   'P 1'
#
loop_
_entity.id
_entity.type
_entity.pdbx_description
1 polymer ?
#
loop_
_entity_poly.entity_id
_entity_poly.type
_entity_poly.pdbx_seq_one_letter_code
_entity_poly.pdbx_strand_id
1 'polypeptide(L)'
;MKKILLLALLIPVFGMADAQDLVIAKQGHFSVGGQTIQRPGTYDNSKFVGWATQVETGQSYRADHAFVDFQVPAHAKKLPLVYVHGYGGSGICWQMTPDGRDGFATLMLRRGYSSYVMDLPGRGRAGRTSATTTVKPLADEMFWFDIWRIGIWPEYNKGVQFPSD
;
A
#
# COMPACT_ATOMS: atom_id res chain seq x y z
N MET A 1 -30.72 -43.58 45.89
CA MET A 1 -29.54 -43.70 45.04
C MET A 1 -29.61 -42.59 43.98
N LYS A 2 -28.86 -41.50 44.13
CA LYS A 2 -28.86 -40.35 43.20
C LYS A 2 -27.80 -40.64 42.14
N LYS A 3 -28.20 -40.77 40.86
CA LYS A 3 -27.29 -40.89 39.73
C LYS A 3 -26.77 -39.51 39.39
N ILE A 4 -25.48 -39.29 39.60
CA ILE A 4 -24.78 -38.07 39.17
C ILE A 4 -24.41 -38.29 37.70
N LEU A 5 -25.03 -37.52 36.82
CA LEU A 5 -24.73 -37.48 35.39
C LEU A 5 -23.53 -36.54 35.21
N LEU A 6 -22.34 -37.10 34.93
CA LEU A 6 -21.13 -36.33 34.62
C LEU A 6 -21.22 -35.84 33.16
N LEU A 7 -21.58 -34.60 32.97
CA LEU A 7 -21.57 -33.96 31.65
C LEU A 7 -20.14 -33.57 31.30
N ALA A 8 -19.43 -34.37 30.49
CA ALA A 8 -18.14 -34.03 29.97
C ALA A 8 -18.28 -32.89 28.97
N LEU A 9 -17.84 -31.70 29.36
CA LEU A 9 -17.78 -30.52 28.49
C LEU A 9 -16.61 -30.72 27.53
N LEU A 10 -16.88 -31.14 26.29
CA LEU A 10 -15.93 -31.13 25.19
C LEU A 10 -15.65 -29.65 24.79
N ILE A 11 -14.62 -29.05 25.37
CA ILE A 11 -14.10 -27.76 24.91
C ILE A 11 -13.35 -28.06 23.62
N PRO A 12 -13.76 -27.54 22.45
CA PRO A 12 -12.95 -27.65 21.26
C PRO A 12 -11.68 -26.84 21.50
N VAL A 13 -10.57 -27.53 21.63
CA VAL A 13 -9.24 -26.92 21.56
C VAL A 13 -9.09 -26.44 20.11
N PHE A 14 -9.50 -25.22 19.85
CA PHE A 14 -9.05 -24.53 18.64
C PHE A 14 -7.53 -24.41 18.77
N GLY A 15 -6.81 -25.31 18.12
CA GLY A 15 -5.38 -25.17 17.97
C GLY A 15 -5.13 -23.81 17.35
N MET A 16 -4.52 -22.92 18.12
CA MET A 16 -3.90 -21.73 17.57
C MET A 16 -2.89 -22.29 16.57
N ALA A 17 -3.18 -22.13 15.28
CA ALA A 17 -2.18 -22.42 14.27
C ALA A 17 -1.03 -21.46 14.61
N ASP A 18 0.08 -21.99 15.10
CA ASP A 18 1.30 -21.22 15.30
C ASP A 18 1.61 -20.55 13.98
N ALA A 19 1.41 -19.23 13.95
CA ALA A 19 1.79 -18.45 12.80
C ALA A 19 3.31 -18.57 12.68
N GLN A 20 3.77 -19.43 11.77
CA GLN A 20 5.19 -19.65 11.54
C GLN A 20 5.86 -18.28 11.32
N ASP A 21 6.93 -18.02 12.06
CA ASP A 21 7.70 -16.79 11.95
C ASP A 21 8.13 -16.55 10.49
N LEU A 22 7.96 -15.32 10.03
CA LEU A 22 8.43 -14.90 8.73
C LEU A 22 9.87 -14.38 8.84
N VAL A 23 10.84 -15.19 8.45
CA VAL A 23 12.25 -14.82 8.49
C VAL A 23 12.62 -14.07 7.21
N ILE A 24 12.97 -12.79 7.36
CA ILE A 24 13.38 -11.90 6.28
C ILE A 24 14.91 -11.80 6.23
N ALA A 25 15.50 -12.21 5.11
CA ALA A 25 16.95 -12.10 4.88
C ALA A 25 17.38 -10.69 4.48
N LYS A 26 16.53 -9.98 3.74
CA LYS A 26 16.80 -8.62 3.28
C LYS A 26 15.51 -7.83 3.10
N GLN A 27 15.53 -6.58 3.51
CA GLN A 27 14.43 -5.64 3.28
C GLN A 27 14.96 -4.22 3.10
N GLY A 28 14.15 -3.35 2.54
CA GLY A 28 14.47 -1.95 2.35
C GLY A 28 13.55 -1.28 1.36
N HIS A 29 13.94 -0.11 0.93
CA HIS A 29 13.22 0.65 -0.08
C HIS A 29 14.18 1.38 -1.00
N PHE A 30 13.70 1.74 -2.18
CA PHE A 30 14.42 2.56 -3.14
C PHE A 30 13.44 3.33 -4.04
N SER A 31 13.95 4.37 -4.69
CA SER A 31 13.20 5.06 -5.75
C SER A 31 13.75 4.63 -7.11
N VAL A 32 12.86 4.52 -8.09
CA VAL A 32 13.22 4.12 -9.46
C VAL A 32 12.58 5.07 -10.48
N GLY A 33 13.31 5.36 -11.54
CA GLY A 33 12.89 6.31 -12.57
C GLY A 33 12.93 7.77 -12.09
N GLY A 34 12.03 8.56 -12.64
CA GLY A 34 11.91 9.98 -12.31
C GLY A 34 12.86 10.87 -13.10
N GLN A 35 12.69 12.16 -12.89
CA GLN A 35 13.45 13.21 -13.57
C GLN A 35 13.73 14.39 -12.65
N THR A 36 14.70 15.20 -13.02
CA THR A 36 14.93 16.49 -12.37
C THR A 36 14.17 17.57 -13.14
N ILE A 37 13.27 18.25 -12.48
CA ILE A 37 12.50 19.35 -13.02
C ILE A 37 13.18 20.65 -12.64
N GLN A 38 13.44 21.51 -13.62
CA GLN A 38 13.96 22.84 -13.43
C GLN A 38 12.80 23.84 -13.46
N ARG A 39 12.68 24.68 -12.44
CA ARG A 39 11.76 25.82 -12.41
C ARG A 39 12.57 27.10 -12.47
N PRO A 40 12.41 27.91 -13.53
CA PRO A 40 13.08 29.20 -13.62
C PRO A 40 12.49 30.20 -12.60
N GLY A 41 13.24 31.23 -12.31
CA GLY A 41 12.82 32.31 -11.43
C GLY A 41 13.80 32.57 -10.29
N THR A 42 13.57 33.64 -9.54
CA THR A 42 14.39 33.98 -8.38
C THR A 42 13.98 33.12 -7.19
N TYR A 43 14.99 32.59 -6.51
CA TYR A 43 14.79 31.80 -5.32
C TYR A 43 15.47 32.46 -4.12
N ASP A 44 14.69 32.85 -3.14
CA ASP A 44 15.17 33.53 -1.94
C ASP A 44 15.13 32.61 -0.72
N ASN A 45 16.29 32.14 -0.31
CA ASN A 45 16.47 31.33 0.89
C ASN A 45 16.72 32.16 2.16
N SER A 46 16.92 33.46 2.04
CA SER A 46 17.31 34.31 3.19
C SER A 46 16.28 34.30 4.32
N LYS A 47 15.02 34.04 3.99
CA LYS A 47 13.93 33.90 4.97
C LYS A 47 14.04 32.66 5.83
N PHE A 48 14.74 31.64 5.37
CA PHE A 48 14.86 30.33 6.07
C PHE A 48 16.27 30.13 6.63
N VAL A 49 17.26 30.68 5.95
CA VAL A 49 18.67 30.54 6.32
C VAL A 49 19.31 31.92 6.21
N GLY A 50 19.48 32.60 7.33
CA GLY A 50 19.87 34.02 7.39
C GLY A 50 21.21 34.41 6.71
N TRP A 51 22.04 33.43 6.33
CA TRP A 51 23.28 33.63 5.58
C TRP A 51 23.12 33.31 4.08
N ALA A 52 21.96 32.77 3.65
CA ALA A 52 21.76 32.43 2.25
C ALA A 52 21.42 33.67 1.41
N THR A 53 21.96 33.70 0.20
CA THR A 53 21.68 34.77 -0.77
C THR A 53 20.56 34.37 -1.71
N GLN A 54 19.96 35.36 -2.38
CA GLN A 54 19.04 35.12 -3.48
C GLN A 54 19.78 34.48 -4.66
N VAL A 55 19.14 33.48 -5.27
CA VAL A 55 19.67 32.79 -6.45
C VAL A 55 18.70 32.95 -7.60
N GLU A 56 19.15 33.52 -8.70
CA GLU A 56 18.36 33.81 -9.90
C GLU A 56 18.24 32.61 -10.86
N THR A 57 19.00 31.54 -10.63
CA THR A 57 19.03 30.37 -11.49
C THR A 57 17.80 29.43 -11.35
N GLY A 58 16.84 29.79 -10.47
CA GLY A 58 15.66 28.99 -10.20
C GLY A 58 15.91 27.82 -9.25
N GLN A 59 14.96 26.91 -9.21
CA GLN A 59 15.00 25.72 -8.38
C GLN A 59 14.95 24.44 -9.21
N SER A 60 15.62 23.40 -8.73
CA SER A 60 15.41 22.05 -9.24
C SER A 60 14.81 21.15 -8.16
N TYR A 61 14.01 20.19 -8.59
CA TYR A 61 13.48 19.15 -7.70
C TYR A 61 13.34 17.82 -8.45
N ARG A 62 13.40 16.74 -7.69
CA ARG A 62 13.14 15.40 -8.21
C ARG A 62 11.65 15.13 -8.23
N ALA A 63 11.14 14.57 -9.33
CA ALA A 63 9.75 14.20 -9.52
C ALA A 63 9.61 12.93 -10.38
N ASP A 64 8.41 12.40 -10.45
CA ASP A 64 8.02 11.31 -11.34
C ASP A 64 8.75 9.98 -11.09
N HIS A 65 9.33 9.80 -9.91
CA HIS A 65 9.87 8.50 -9.49
C HIS A 65 8.78 7.65 -8.85
N ALA A 66 8.90 6.35 -9.00
CA ALA A 66 8.17 5.39 -8.19
C ALA A 66 8.95 5.10 -6.90
N PHE A 67 8.24 4.80 -5.83
CA PHE A 67 8.82 4.28 -4.59
C PHE A 67 8.59 2.78 -4.54
N VAL A 68 9.61 2.03 -4.18
CA VAL A 68 9.53 0.57 -4.07
C VAL A 68 9.97 0.15 -2.68
N ASP A 69 9.10 -0.56 -2.00
CA ASP A 69 9.38 -1.24 -0.73
C ASP A 69 9.58 -2.73 -1.01
N PHE A 70 10.64 -3.34 -0.49
CA PHE A 70 10.92 -4.72 -0.78
C PHE A 70 11.30 -5.56 0.44
N GLN A 71 10.91 -6.82 0.38
CA GLN A 71 11.28 -7.85 1.35
C GLN A 71 11.66 -9.14 0.62
N VAL A 72 12.74 -9.76 1.10
CA VAL A 72 13.28 -11.02 0.58
C VAL A 72 13.29 -12.04 1.71
N PRO A 73 12.54 -13.13 1.64
CA PRO A 73 12.54 -14.15 2.68
C PRO A 73 13.86 -14.95 2.68
N ALA A 74 14.20 -15.59 3.80
CA ALA A 74 15.46 -16.31 3.98
C ALA A 74 15.69 -17.42 2.93
N HIS A 75 14.61 -18.05 2.46
CA HIS A 75 14.66 -19.08 1.42
C HIS A 75 13.88 -18.63 0.18
N ALA A 76 14.36 -17.55 -0.44
CA ALA A 76 13.68 -16.94 -1.57
C ALA A 76 13.67 -17.81 -2.82
N LYS A 77 12.52 -17.91 -3.47
CA LYS A 77 12.38 -18.44 -4.82
C LYS A 77 13.09 -17.54 -5.83
N LYS A 78 13.44 -18.11 -6.98
CA LYS A 78 14.21 -17.42 -8.03
C LYS A 78 13.52 -16.16 -8.57
N LEU A 79 12.20 -16.19 -8.73
CA LEU A 79 11.45 -15.06 -9.30
C LEU A 79 10.73 -14.30 -8.18
N PRO A 80 10.92 -12.97 -8.10
CA PRO A 80 10.18 -12.12 -7.19
C PRO A 80 8.79 -11.82 -7.74
N LEU A 81 7.93 -11.28 -6.87
CA LEU A 81 6.65 -10.68 -7.24
C LEU A 81 6.74 -9.16 -7.12
N VAL A 82 6.25 -8.47 -8.13
CA VAL A 82 6.12 -7.02 -8.13
C VAL A 82 4.64 -6.68 -8.06
N TYR A 83 4.27 -5.89 -7.06
CA TYR A 83 2.90 -5.47 -6.82
C TYR A 83 2.72 -4.02 -7.22
N VAL A 84 1.82 -3.79 -8.14
CA VAL A 84 1.45 -2.45 -8.60
C VAL A 84 -0.01 -2.21 -8.25
N HIS A 85 -0.29 -1.09 -7.59
CA HIS A 85 -1.64 -0.74 -7.20
C HIS A 85 -2.49 -0.29 -8.39
N GLY A 86 -3.82 -0.32 -8.24
CA GLY A 86 -4.76 0.19 -9.21
C GLY A 86 -4.87 1.72 -9.21
N TYR A 87 -5.72 2.23 -10.10
CA TYR A 87 -6.02 3.67 -10.23
C TYR A 87 -6.46 4.26 -8.88
N GLY A 88 -5.87 5.39 -8.52
CA GLY A 88 -6.19 6.10 -7.28
C GLY A 88 -5.61 5.50 -6.00
N GLY A 89 -5.08 4.28 -6.04
CA GLY A 89 -4.56 3.56 -4.89
C GLY A 89 -3.10 3.86 -4.54
N SER A 90 -2.56 3.03 -3.65
CA SER A 90 -1.14 2.96 -3.28
C SER A 90 -0.78 1.51 -2.93
N GLY A 91 0.50 1.23 -2.74
CA GLY A 91 1.00 -0.11 -2.45
C GLY A 91 0.46 -0.74 -1.17
N ILE A 92 -0.10 0.06 -0.28
CA ILE A 92 -0.67 -0.44 0.99
C ILE A 92 -1.77 -1.50 0.77
N CYS A 93 -2.50 -1.42 -0.34
CA CYS A 93 -3.56 -2.40 -0.67
C CYS A 93 -3.04 -3.84 -0.83
N TRP A 94 -1.74 -4.02 -1.02
CA TRP A 94 -1.10 -5.33 -1.10
C TRP A 94 -0.48 -5.80 0.20
N GLN A 95 -0.24 -4.88 1.16
CA GLN A 95 0.51 -5.17 2.39
C GLN A 95 -0.39 -5.71 3.50
N MET A 96 -1.60 -5.16 3.64
CA MET A 96 -2.57 -5.59 4.65
C MET A 96 -4.00 -5.34 4.20
N THR A 97 -4.93 -6.02 4.86
CA THR A 97 -6.37 -5.77 4.72
C THR A 97 -6.83 -4.70 5.73
N PRO A 98 -7.97 -4.03 5.50
CA PRO A 98 -8.48 -3.01 6.44
C PRO A 98 -8.71 -3.53 7.86
N ASP A 99 -9.03 -4.81 8.01
CA ASP A 99 -9.23 -5.49 9.30
C ASP A 99 -7.92 -6.01 9.94
N GLY A 100 -6.76 -5.65 9.37
CA GLY A 100 -5.44 -5.92 9.95
C GLY A 100 -4.86 -7.31 9.64
N ARG A 101 -5.47 -8.10 8.77
CA ARG A 101 -4.89 -9.37 8.33
C ARG A 101 -3.77 -9.17 7.32
N ASP A 102 -2.91 -10.19 7.16
CA ASP A 102 -1.86 -10.22 6.14
C ASP A 102 -2.44 -9.98 4.74
N GLY A 103 -1.88 -9.01 4.03
CA GLY A 103 -2.16 -8.81 2.61
C GLY A 103 -1.39 -9.78 1.71
N PHE A 104 -1.65 -9.73 0.42
CA PHE A 104 -1.02 -10.65 -0.56
C PHE A 104 0.51 -10.61 -0.53
N ALA A 105 1.12 -9.45 -0.30
CA ALA A 105 2.58 -9.33 -0.22
C ALA A 105 3.15 -10.22 0.89
N THR A 106 2.58 -10.16 2.10
CA THR A 106 3.00 -10.98 3.25
C THR A 106 2.66 -12.46 3.04
N LEU A 107 1.48 -12.78 2.52
CA LEU A 107 1.09 -14.16 2.22
C LEU A 107 2.04 -14.83 1.22
N MET A 108 2.55 -14.09 0.25
CA MET A 108 3.50 -14.62 -0.73
C MET A 108 4.93 -14.69 -0.19
N LEU A 109 5.32 -13.76 0.70
CA LEU A 109 6.58 -13.89 1.45
C LEU A 109 6.62 -15.21 2.24
N ARG A 110 5.54 -15.56 2.94
CA ARG A 110 5.43 -16.85 3.65
C ARG A 110 5.54 -18.06 2.72
N ARG A 111 5.23 -17.90 1.44
CA ARG A 111 5.40 -18.92 0.39
C ARG A 111 6.78 -18.88 -0.29
N GLY A 112 7.69 -18.06 0.20
CA GLY A 112 9.07 -17.95 -0.30
C GLY A 112 9.24 -17.02 -1.50
N TYR A 113 8.27 -16.18 -1.85
CA TYR A 113 8.45 -15.19 -2.90
C TYR A 113 8.94 -13.88 -2.33
N SER A 114 10.00 -13.32 -2.92
CA SER A 114 10.38 -11.93 -2.63
C SER A 114 9.29 -10.99 -3.12
N SER A 115 8.94 -10.00 -2.32
CA SER A 115 7.88 -9.05 -2.60
C SER A 115 8.46 -7.65 -2.82
N TYR A 116 8.06 -7.01 -3.91
CA TYR A 116 8.40 -5.63 -4.25
C TYR A 116 7.09 -4.87 -4.42
N VAL A 117 6.75 -4.02 -3.46
CA VAL A 117 5.50 -3.25 -3.46
C VAL A 117 5.80 -1.83 -3.93
N MET A 118 5.13 -1.43 -5.01
CA MET A 118 5.40 -0.17 -5.70
C MET A 118 4.29 0.85 -5.44
N ASP A 119 4.69 2.08 -5.12
CA ASP A 119 3.88 3.27 -5.24
C ASP A 119 4.25 4.00 -6.55
N LEU A 120 3.29 4.17 -7.44
CA LEU A 120 3.49 4.87 -8.71
C LEU A 120 3.72 6.38 -8.49
N PRO A 121 4.32 7.10 -9.46
CA PRO A 121 4.56 8.54 -9.35
C PRO A 121 3.34 9.33 -8.90
N GLY A 122 3.52 10.20 -7.90
CA GLY A 122 2.45 11.00 -7.31
C GLY A 122 1.46 10.23 -6.44
N ARG A 123 1.77 8.98 -6.08
CA ARG A 123 0.95 8.14 -5.21
C ARG A 123 1.73 7.67 -3.99
N GLY A 124 1.01 7.40 -2.90
CA GLY A 124 1.59 6.87 -1.67
C GLY A 124 2.87 7.58 -1.25
N ARG A 125 3.97 6.84 -1.14
CA ARG A 125 5.30 7.32 -0.75
C ARG A 125 6.16 7.82 -1.91
N ALA A 126 5.65 7.78 -3.15
CA ALA A 126 6.44 8.14 -4.35
C ALA A 126 6.74 9.64 -4.49
N GLY A 127 6.10 10.49 -3.69
CA GLY A 127 6.39 11.91 -3.66
C GLY A 127 5.80 12.70 -4.84
N ARG A 128 6.55 13.69 -5.33
CA ARG A 128 6.05 14.67 -6.30
C ARG A 128 5.93 14.11 -7.71
N THR A 129 4.92 14.62 -8.44
CA THR A 129 4.81 14.44 -9.88
C THR A 129 4.94 15.77 -10.61
N SER A 130 5.51 15.75 -11.82
CA SER A 130 5.55 16.91 -12.71
C SER A 130 4.24 17.10 -13.48
N ALA A 131 3.44 16.04 -13.56
CA ALA A 131 2.14 16.10 -14.22
C ALA A 131 1.23 17.05 -13.45
N THR A 132 0.63 18.01 -14.17
CA THR A 132 -0.48 18.81 -13.68
C THR A 132 -1.72 17.94 -13.59
N THR A 133 -1.63 16.86 -12.85
CA THR A 133 -2.78 16.02 -12.64
C THR A 133 -3.67 16.70 -11.64
N THR A 134 -4.73 17.21 -12.11
CA THR A 134 -5.97 17.24 -11.40
C THR A 134 -6.58 15.83 -11.29
N VAL A 135 -5.80 14.81 -10.97
CA VAL A 135 -6.40 13.66 -10.36
C VAL A 135 -6.78 14.12 -8.97
N LYS A 136 -7.86 14.87 -8.92
CA LYS A 136 -8.63 15.00 -7.71
C LYS A 136 -8.72 13.58 -7.15
N PRO A 137 -8.53 13.38 -5.85
CA PRO A 137 -8.93 12.13 -5.26
C PRO A 137 -10.43 11.96 -5.57
N LEU A 138 -10.70 11.25 -6.63
CA LEU A 138 -12.04 10.75 -6.92
C LEU A 138 -12.25 9.53 -6.02
N ALA A 139 -11.93 9.66 -4.78
CA ALA A 139 -12.33 8.75 -3.74
C ALA A 139 -13.75 9.14 -3.32
N ASP A 140 -14.60 9.25 -4.29
CA ASP A 140 -16.02 9.37 -4.10
C ASP A 140 -16.55 7.93 -4.05
N GLU A 141 -17.07 7.55 -2.91
CA GLU A 141 -17.67 6.24 -2.69
C GLU A 141 -18.75 5.95 -3.72
N MET A 142 -19.57 6.93 -4.06
CA MET A 142 -20.60 6.83 -5.08
C MET A 142 -20.01 6.45 -6.44
N PHE A 143 -18.94 7.13 -6.86
CA PHE A 143 -18.28 6.86 -8.14
C PHE A 143 -17.78 5.42 -8.22
N TRP A 144 -17.08 4.94 -7.20
CA TRP A 144 -16.58 3.57 -7.18
C TRP A 144 -17.68 2.53 -7.06
N PHE A 145 -18.72 2.83 -6.28
CA PHE A 145 -19.88 1.97 -6.14
C PHE A 145 -20.54 1.68 -7.48
N ASP A 146 -20.77 2.72 -8.28
CA ASP A 146 -21.39 2.61 -9.59
C ASP A 146 -20.44 1.98 -10.64
N ILE A 147 -19.18 2.40 -10.68
CA ILE A 147 -18.16 1.87 -11.61
C ILE A 147 -17.93 0.38 -11.42
N TRP A 148 -17.87 -0.08 -10.18
CA TRP A 148 -17.70 -1.49 -9.86
C TRP A 148 -19.00 -2.30 -9.94
N ARG A 149 -20.09 -1.66 -10.35
CA ARG A 149 -21.41 -2.31 -10.51
C ARG A 149 -21.94 -2.96 -9.23
N ILE A 150 -21.59 -2.39 -8.08
CA ILE A 150 -22.09 -2.83 -6.77
C ILE A 150 -23.59 -2.52 -6.69
N GLY A 151 -24.00 -1.40 -7.29
CA GLY A 151 -25.37 -0.93 -7.37
C GLY A 151 -25.48 0.38 -8.11
N ILE A 152 -26.52 1.12 -7.81
CA ILE A 152 -26.68 2.54 -8.09
C ILE A 152 -26.82 3.21 -6.73
N TRP A 153 -25.85 4.03 -6.36
CA TRP A 153 -25.76 4.58 -5.01
C TRP A 153 -27.10 5.21 -4.56
N PRO A 154 -27.57 4.92 -3.31
CA PRO A 154 -26.96 3.99 -2.33
C PRO A 154 -27.50 2.55 -2.40
N GLU A 155 -28.26 2.20 -3.43
CA GLU A 155 -28.96 0.94 -3.56
C GLU A 155 -28.09 -0.17 -4.16
N TYR A 156 -27.96 -1.30 -3.46
CA TYR A 156 -27.21 -2.46 -3.93
C TYR A 156 -27.95 -3.22 -5.03
N ASN A 157 -27.21 -3.73 -6.00
CA ASN A 157 -27.77 -4.70 -6.96
C ASN A 157 -28.20 -5.98 -6.25
N LYS A 158 -29.32 -6.56 -6.71
CA LYS A 158 -29.81 -7.81 -6.17
C LYS A 158 -28.77 -8.92 -6.33
N GLY A 159 -28.41 -9.56 -5.21
CA GLY A 159 -27.47 -10.68 -5.19
C GLY A 159 -25.99 -10.29 -5.23
N VAL A 160 -25.66 -9.00 -5.11
CA VAL A 160 -24.28 -8.57 -4.94
C VAL A 160 -23.71 -9.12 -3.64
N GLN A 161 -22.50 -9.68 -3.73
CA GLN A 161 -21.76 -10.20 -2.57
C GLN A 161 -20.73 -9.15 -2.12
N PHE A 162 -21.22 -8.05 -1.60
CA PHE A 162 -20.40 -6.98 -1.04
C PHE A 162 -20.76 -6.83 0.43
N PRO A 163 -19.77 -6.74 1.34
CA PRO A 163 -20.06 -6.50 2.74
C PRO A 163 -20.84 -5.19 2.90
N SER A 164 -22.06 -5.29 3.34
CA SER A 164 -22.89 -4.14 3.74
C SER A 164 -23.05 -4.23 5.25
N ASP A 165 -22.36 -3.41 5.96
CA ASP A 165 -22.51 -3.25 7.41
C ASP A 165 -23.63 -2.26 7.72
#